data_f1dfeaa4865dc36e9498499b8f949800
#
_entry.id   f1dfeaa4865dc36e9498499b8f949800
#
_cell.length_a   1.000
_cell.length_b   1.000
_cell.length_c   1.000
_cell.angle_alpha   90.00
_cell.angle_beta   90.00
_cell.angle_gamma   90.00
#
_symmetry.space_group_name_H-M   'P 1'
#
loop_
_entity.id
_entity.type
_entity.pdbx_description
1 polymer ?
#
loop_
_entity_poly.entity_id
_entity_poly.type
_entity_poly.pdbx_seq_one_letter_code
_entity_poly.pdbx_strand_id
1 'polypeptide(L)'
;SFGIERLEQTGKTHIVNGEKVKSRKKTHNKWFETQDSISYWDLFFQPHICWKAVGRNLSFAKVDSGIFLTAPASFISAGEYNDYLLALLCSDVSKYFIFKNSDTTGAGDIMLNIQSLIKFPIPIDFDMKYISKILNMPNKEEMVNLYVKQLYGFSYDEWEYITTYRI
;
A
#
# COMPACT_ATOMS: atom_id res chain seq x y z
N SER A 1 30.64 -0.09 1.70
CA SER A 1 30.18 1.31 1.75
C SER A 1 29.99 1.83 0.35
N PHE A 2 28.97 2.63 0.13
CA PHE A 2 28.74 3.31 -1.14
C PHE A 2 29.61 4.56 -1.17
N GLY A 3 30.60 4.60 -2.08
CA GLY A 3 31.37 5.81 -2.34
C GLY A 3 30.54 6.88 -3.06
N ILE A 4 31.05 8.08 -3.10
CA ILE A 4 30.42 9.22 -3.78
C ILE A 4 30.17 8.92 -5.27
N GLU A 5 31.01 8.07 -5.89
CA GLU A 5 30.94 7.62 -7.27
C GLU A 5 29.61 6.91 -7.61
N ARG A 6 29.01 6.23 -6.62
CA ARG A 6 27.67 5.62 -6.77
C ARG A 6 26.54 6.61 -6.47
N LEU A 7 26.79 7.54 -5.59
CA LEU A 7 25.75 8.43 -5.06
C LEU A 7 25.59 9.69 -5.91
N GLU A 8 26.63 10.13 -6.61
CA GLU A 8 26.53 11.29 -7.49
C GLU A 8 25.47 11.08 -8.59
N GLN A 9 24.83 12.15 -8.99
CA GLN A 9 23.71 12.11 -9.94
C GLN A 9 24.16 12.60 -11.33
N THR A 10 25.20 11.96 -11.85
CA THR A 10 25.85 12.35 -13.13
C THR A 10 25.54 11.44 -14.30
N GLY A 11 25.05 10.22 -14.03
CA GLY A 11 24.84 9.17 -15.03
C GLY A 11 26.13 8.56 -15.59
N LYS A 12 27.28 8.90 -15.02
CA LYS A 12 28.61 8.42 -15.47
C LYS A 12 28.91 7.03 -14.94
N THR A 13 29.86 6.35 -15.61
CA THR A 13 30.44 5.13 -15.12
C THR A 13 31.87 5.42 -14.64
N HIS A 14 32.18 4.99 -13.43
CA HIS A 14 33.50 5.10 -12.80
C HIS A 14 34.17 3.71 -12.70
N ILE A 15 35.49 3.69 -12.55
CA ILE A 15 36.24 2.49 -12.19
C ILE A 15 36.66 2.67 -10.73
N VAL A 16 36.13 1.82 -9.85
CA VAL A 16 36.45 1.83 -8.42
C VAL A 16 37.01 0.46 -8.05
N ASN A 17 38.26 0.41 -7.61
CA ASN A 17 38.96 -0.83 -7.28
C ASN A 17 38.94 -1.86 -8.43
N GLY A 18 39.05 -1.40 -9.69
CA GLY A 18 39.00 -2.26 -10.87
C GLY A 18 37.63 -2.67 -11.38
N GLU A 19 36.57 -2.33 -10.66
CA GLU A 19 35.17 -2.61 -11.03
C GLU A 19 34.48 -1.39 -11.66
N LYS A 20 33.65 -1.63 -12.66
CA LYS A 20 32.78 -0.60 -13.25
C LYS A 20 31.60 -0.31 -12.33
N VAL A 21 31.53 0.90 -11.79
CA VAL A 21 30.45 1.39 -10.94
C VAL A 21 29.69 2.47 -11.68
N LYS A 22 28.38 2.28 -11.88
CA LYS A 22 27.51 3.28 -12.48
C LYS A 22 26.94 4.20 -11.40
N SER A 23 27.08 5.52 -11.60
CA SER A 23 26.41 6.51 -10.77
C SER A 23 24.90 6.55 -11.04
N ARG A 24 24.14 7.28 -10.21
CA ARG A 24 22.69 7.50 -10.43
C ARG A 24 22.46 8.22 -11.75
N LYS A 25 21.20 8.20 -12.23
CA LYS A 25 20.81 8.95 -13.44
C LYS A 25 21.23 10.43 -13.31
N LYS A 26 21.48 11.08 -14.43
CA LYS A 26 21.86 12.50 -14.46
C LYS A 26 20.69 13.36 -14.00
N THR A 27 20.93 14.17 -12.97
CA THR A 27 20.01 15.21 -12.47
C THR A 27 20.81 16.48 -12.16
N HIS A 28 20.15 17.53 -11.69
CA HIS A 28 20.81 18.73 -11.13
C HIS A 28 20.95 18.66 -9.61
N ASN A 29 20.53 17.54 -8.99
CA ASN A 29 20.54 17.34 -7.54
C ASN A 29 21.93 17.00 -7.04
N LYS A 30 22.19 17.31 -5.79
CA LYS A 30 23.43 16.93 -5.10
C LYS A 30 23.41 15.44 -4.75
N TRP A 31 24.56 14.87 -4.47
CA TRP A 31 24.72 13.44 -4.21
C TRP A 31 23.89 12.91 -3.02
N PHE A 32 23.57 13.76 -2.05
CA PHE A 32 22.77 13.41 -0.86
C PHE A 32 21.26 13.66 -1.05
N GLU A 33 20.87 14.29 -2.13
CA GLU A 33 19.46 14.55 -2.45
C GLU A 33 18.83 13.34 -3.15
N THR A 34 17.51 13.24 -3.11
CA THR A 34 16.76 12.19 -3.84
C THR A 34 16.88 12.39 -5.35
N GLN A 35 16.88 11.29 -6.12
CA GLN A 35 16.91 11.37 -7.58
C GLN A 35 15.63 11.96 -8.15
N ASP A 36 14.51 11.60 -7.56
CA ASP A 36 13.18 12.00 -7.99
C ASP A 36 12.55 12.88 -6.91
N SER A 37 11.69 13.81 -7.32
CA SER A 37 10.96 14.66 -6.38
C SER A 37 9.98 13.82 -5.57
N ILE A 38 9.84 14.17 -4.29
CA ILE A 38 8.83 13.58 -3.40
C ILE A 38 7.63 14.53 -3.42
N SER A 39 6.83 14.49 -4.50
CA SER A 39 5.64 15.35 -4.67
C SER A 39 4.55 15.11 -3.62
N TYR A 40 4.59 13.96 -2.95
CA TYR A 40 3.67 13.56 -1.89
C TYR A 40 4.23 13.82 -0.48
N TRP A 41 5.24 14.68 -0.33
CA TRP A 41 5.89 14.97 0.94
C TRP A 41 4.92 15.40 2.03
N ASP A 42 3.97 16.27 1.70
CA ASP A 42 3.00 16.82 2.65
C ASP A 42 2.02 15.76 3.19
N LEU A 43 1.83 14.65 2.48
CA LEU A 43 0.97 13.54 2.93
C LEU A 43 1.54 12.80 4.14
N PHE A 44 2.86 12.84 4.36
CA PHE A 44 3.46 12.26 5.57
C PHE A 44 3.06 12.99 6.86
N PHE A 45 2.62 14.23 6.75
CA PHE A 45 2.14 15.03 7.89
C PHE A 45 0.63 14.89 8.15
N GLN A 46 0.02 13.88 7.56
CA GLN A 46 -1.36 13.47 7.79
C GLN A 46 -1.39 11.99 8.18
N PRO A 47 -2.38 11.54 8.96
CA PRO A 47 -2.59 10.11 9.14
C PRO A 47 -2.81 9.42 7.79
N HIS A 48 -2.20 8.26 7.61
CA HIS A 48 -2.29 7.54 6.34
C HIS A 48 -2.31 6.02 6.55
N ILE A 49 -2.72 5.29 5.52
CA ILE A 49 -2.74 3.83 5.51
C ILE A 49 -1.55 3.35 4.70
N CYS A 50 -0.76 2.46 5.28
CA CYS A 50 0.41 1.88 4.62
C CYS A 50 0.27 0.37 4.41
N TRP A 51 1.01 -0.14 3.44
CA TRP A 51 1.12 -1.57 3.16
C TRP A 51 2.47 -1.91 2.53
N LYS A 52 2.85 -3.16 2.61
CA LYS A 52 4.01 -3.70 1.91
C LYS A 52 3.64 -3.94 0.44
N ALA A 53 4.37 -3.33 -0.49
CA ALA A 53 4.05 -3.39 -1.91
C ALA A 53 4.21 -4.80 -2.54
N VAL A 54 5.04 -5.67 -1.93
CA VAL A 54 5.26 -7.05 -2.41
C VAL A 54 5.22 -8.01 -1.23
N GLY A 55 4.43 -9.09 -1.32
CA GLY A 55 4.38 -10.13 -0.29
C GLY A 55 3.23 -11.10 -0.49
N ARG A 56 3.29 -12.23 0.23
CA ARG A 56 2.23 -13.26 0.21
C ARG A 56 1.00 -12.86 1.00
N ASN A 57 1.21 -12.14 2.09
CA ASN A 57 0.14 -11.71 2.98
C ASN A 57 -0.13 -10.23 2.79
N LEU A 58 -1.37 -9.91 2.49
CA LEU A 58 -1.84 -8.53 2.45
C LEU A 58 -2.06 -8.04 3.88
N SER A 59 -1.45 -6.90 4.19
CA SER A 59 -1.56 -6.28 5.50
C SER A 59 -1.59 -4.77 5.33
N PHE A 60 -2.61 -4.15 5.89
CA PHE A 60 -2.80 -2.70 5.89
C PHE A 60 -2.80 -2.20 7.33
N ALA A 61 -2.14 -1.08 7.55
CA ALA A 61 -2.10 -0.44 8.85
C ALA A 61 -2.27 1.08 8.71
N LYS A 62 -3.05 1.65 9.61
CA LYS A 62 -3.10 3.11 9.78
C LYS A 62 -1.92 3.55 10.62
N VAL A 63 -1.23 4.57 10.20
CA VAL A 63 -0.11 5.20 10.90
C VAL A 63 -0.40 6.67 11.12
N ASP A 64 0.18 7.21 12.18
CA ASP A 64 0.00 8.60 12.57
C ASP A 64 0.78 9.57 11.68
N SER A 65 0.40 10.83 11.76
CA SER A 65 1.13 11.95 11.16
C SER A 65 2.60 11.95 11.57
N GLY A 66 3.49 12.25 10.63
CA GLY A 66 4.94 12.33 10.86
C GLY A 66 5.67 10.99 10.74
N ILE A 67 4.99 9.91 10.40
CA ILE A 67 5.63 8.61 10.11
C ILE A 67 6.02 8.57 8.64
N PHE A 68 7.32 8.45 8.39
CA PHE A 68 7.89 8.37 7.05
C PHE A 68 8.13 6.92 6.65
N LEU A 69 7.73 6.59 5.44
CA LEU A 69 7.85 5.24 4.89
C LEU A 69 8.93 5.21 3.81
N THR A 70 9.62 4.08 3.72
CA THR A 70 10.61 3.81 2.68
C THR A 70 10.21 2.59 1.88
N ALA A 71 10.70 2.49 0.64
CA ALA A 71 10.50 1.31 -0.17
C ALA A 71 10.93 0.01 0.59
N PRO A 72 10.19 -1.09 0.47
CA PRO A 72 9.09 -1.34 -0.46
C PRO A 72 7.68 -1.05 0.12
N ALA A 73 7.53 -0.10 1.03
CA ALA A 73 6.23 0.31 1.53
C ALA A 73 5.57 1.31 0.58
N SER A 74 4.25 1.20 0.46
CA SER A 74 3.38 2.17 -0.20
C SER A 74 2.37 2.72 0.79
N PHE A 75 1.77 3.87 0.50
CA PHE A 75 0.74 4.43 1.36
C PHE A 75 -0.30 5.24 0.58
N ILE A 76 -1.42 5.48 1.24
CA ILE A 76 -2.51 6.33 0.76
C ILE A 76 -3.09 7.12 1.94
N SER A 77 -3.49 8.36 1.72
CA SER A 77 -4.24 9.14 2.68
C SER A 77 -5.62 9.46 2.11
N ALA A 78 -6.66 9.14 2.86
CA ALA A 78 -8.05 9.44 2.56
C ALA A 78 -8.62 10.49 3.54
N GLY A 79 -7.76 11.20 4.28
CA GLY A 79 -8.15 12.21 5.26
C GLY A 79 -9.05 11.61 6.35
N GLU A 80 -10.21 12.22 6.57
CA GLU A 80 -11.22 11.75 7.53
C GLU A 80 -11.78 10.35 7.22
N TYR A 81 -11.68 9.87 5.98
CA TYR A 81 -12.15 8.55 5.55
C TYR A 81 -11.12 7.43 5.74
N ASN A 82 -9.97 7.68 6.39
CA ASN A 82 -8.94 6.66 6.59
C ASN A 82 -9.48 5.43 7.32
N ASP A 83 -10.34 5.57 8.33
CA ASP A 83 -10.89 4.44 9.07
C ASP A 83 -11.82 3.60 8.20
N TYR A 84 -12.62 4.25 7.36
CA TYR A 84 -13.46 3.55 6.38
C TYR A 84 -12.63 2.79 5.36
N LEU A 85 -11.66 3.45 4.76
CA LEU A 85 -10.78 2.82 3.79
C LEU A 85 -9.99 1.67 4.41
N LEU A 86 -9.48 1.82 5.64
CA LEU A 86 -8.81 0.74 6.36
C LEU A 86 -9.73 -0.46 6.58
N ALA A 87 -10.96 -0.25 7.01
CA ALA A 87 -11.94 -1.32 7.19
C ALA A 87 -12.17 -2.09 5.87
N LEU A 88 -12.38 -1.37 4.77
CA LEU A 88 -12.51 -2.00 3.45
C LEU A 88 -11.28 -2.80 3.05
N LEU A 89 -10.09 -2.22 3.17
CA LEU A 89 -8.83 -2.85 2.77
C LEU A 89 -8.46 -4.07 3.61
N CYS A 90 -8.89 -4.12 4.87
CA CYS A 90 -8.70 -5.27 5.76
C CYS A 90 -9.73 -6.38 5.56
N SER A 91 -10.78 -6.16 4.77
CA SER A 91 -11.84 -7.14 4.54
C SER A 91 -11.44 -8.26 3.57
N ASP A 92 -12.17 -9.37 3.61
CA ASP A 92 -12.00 -10.48 2.67
C ASP A 92 -12.40 -10.10 1.24
N VAL A 93 -13.30 -9.14 1.05
CA VAL A 93 -13.63 -8.57 -0.25
C VAL A 93 -12.43 -7.93 -0.90
N SER A 94 -11.69 -7.12 -0.15
CA SER A 94 -10.46 -6.50 -0.63
C SER A 94 -9.39 -7.53 -0.97
N LYS A 95 -9.18 -8.53 -0.11
CA LYS A 95 -8.24 -9.63 -0.38
C LYS A 95 -8.60 -10.33 -1.69
N TYR A 96 -9.86 -10.72 -1.86
CA TYR A 96 -10.35 -11.36 -3.08
C TYR A 96 -10.10 -10.49 -4.31
N PHE A 97 -10.48 -9.20 -4.24
CA PHE A 97 -10.28 -8.26 -5.35
C PHE A 97 -8.81 -8.11 -5.73
N ILE A 98 -7.95 -7.93 -4.74
CA ILE A 98 -6.50 -7.75 -4.94
C ILE A 98 -5.91 -9.01 -5.59
N PHE A 99 -6.26 -10.18 -5.11
CA PHE A 99 -5.80 -11.44 -5.69
C PHE A 99 -6.21 -11.62 -7.16
N LYS A 100 -7.38 -11.12 -7.53
CA LYS A 100 -7.87 -11.20 -8.92
C LYS A 100 -7.26 -10.16 -9.86
N ASN A 101 -6.78 -9.03 -9.33
CA ASN A 101 -6.44 -7.86 -10.14
C ASN A 101 -4.98 -7.41 -10.00
N SER A 102 -4.20 -8.04 -9.14
CA SER A 102 -2.77 -7.71 -8.96
C SER A 102 -1.88 -8.68 -9.71
N ASP A 103 -0.74 -8.17 -10.16
CA ASP A 103 0.34 -8.99 -10.69
C ASP A 103 0.98 -9.84 -9.59
N THR A 104 1.62 -10.93 -9.98
CA THR A 104 2.41 -11.77 -9.08
C THR A 104 3.86 -11.80 -9.51
N THR A 105 4.77 -11.99 -8.54
CA THR A 105 6.17 -12.29 -8.83
C THR A 105 6.32 -13.74 -9.32
N GLY A 106 7.47 -14.06 -9.93
CA GLY A 106 7.76 -15.46 -10.29
C GLY A 106 7.81 -16.43 -9.09
N ALA A 107 7.89 -15.92 -7.86
CA ALA A 107 7.81 -16.69 -6.62
C ALA A 107 6.39 -16.78 -6.04
N GLY A 108 5.40 -16.19 -6.71
CA GLY A 108 4.00 -16.19 -6.29
C GLY A 108 3.63 -15.13 -5.25
N ASP A 109 4.51 -14.17 -4.97
CA ASP A 109 4.15 -13.02 -4.14
C ASP A 109 3.27 -12.04 -4.91
N ILE A 110 2.30 -11.44 -4.25
CA ILE A 110 1.44 -10.40 -4.82
C ILE A 110 2.23 -9.09 -4.92
N MET A 111 2.10 -8.44 -6.07
CA MET A 111 2.63 -7.09 -6.33
C MET A 111 1.50 -6.06 -6.24
N LEU A 112 1.23 -5.59 -5.02
CA LEU A 112 0.18 -4.61 -4.79
C LEU A 112 0.70 -3.18 -5.04
N ASN A 113 0.49 -2.71 -6.25
CA ASN A 113 0.77 -1.33 -6.63
C ASN A 113 -0.51 -0.46 -6.55
N ILE A 114 -0.33 0.86 -6.59
CA ILE A 114 -1.44 1.81 -6.54
C ILE A 114 -2.40 1.63 -7.72
N GLN A 115 -1.90 1.29 -8.91
CA GLN A 115 -2.71 1.10 -10.11
C GLN A 115 -3.69 -0.07 -9.99
N SER A 116 -3.32 -1.12 -9.25
CA SER A 116 -4.23 -2.22 -8.94
C SER A 116 -5.26 -1.79 -7.89
N LEU A 117 -4.81 -1.08 -6.85
CA LEU A 117 -5.66 -0.69 -5.74
C LEU A 117 -6.71 0.37 -6.11
N ILE A 118 -6.38 1.32 -6.99
CA ILE A 118 -7.29 2.40 -7.41
C ILE A 118 -8.54 1.89 -8.15
N LYS A 119 -8.51 0.65 -8.64
CA LYS A 119 -9.65 0.02 -9.30
C LYS A 119 -10.62 -0.64 -8.32
N PHE A 120 -10.26 -0.70 -7.04
CA PHE A 120 -11.12 -1.30 -6.02
C PHE A 120 -12.39 -0.47 -5.87
N PRO A 121 -13.57 -1.05 -6.10
CA PRO A 121 -14.83 -0.31 -6.02
C PRO A 121 -15.15 0.02 -4.56
N ILE A 122 -15.39 1.29 -4.27
CA ILE A 122 -15.67 1.77 -2.91
C ILE A 122 -17.13 2.22 -2.84
N PRO A 123 -17.99 1.58 -2.00
CA PRO A 123 -19.33 2.05 -1.71
C PRO A 123 -19.29 3.44 -1.06
N ILE A 124 -20.24 4.30 -1.40
CA ILE A 124 -20.30 5.68 -0.90
C ILE A 124 -21.34 5.89 0.20
N ASP A 125 -22.22 4.90 0.40
CA ASP A 125 -23.24 4.93 1.45
C ASP A 125 -22.79 4.09 2.65
N PHE A 126 -22.13 4.75 3.63
CA PHE A 126 -21.52 4.10 4.78
C PHE A 126 -21.71 4.91 6.07
N ASP A 127 -21.63 4.22 7.22
CA ASP A 127 -21.73 4.83 8.55
C ASP A 127 -20.36 4.92 9.24
N MET A 128 -19.78 6.12 9.24
CA MET A 128 -18.48 6.38 9.89
C MET A 128 -18.47 6.11 11.39
N LYS A 129 -19.59 6.38 12.08
CA LYS A 129 -19.68 6.14 13.53
C LYS A 129 -19.63 4.66 13.84
N TYR A 130 -20.36 3.87 13.03
CA TYR A 130 -20.34 2.43 13.16
C TYR A 130 -18.97 1.84 12.85
N ILE A 131 -18.30 2.31 11.78
CA ILE A 131 -16.96 1.88 11.40
C ILE A 131 -15.97 2.16 12.53
N SER A 132 -15.92 3.36 13.05
CA SER A 132 -15.02 3.71 14.16
C SER A 132 -15.27 2.85 15.39
N LYS A 133 -16.54 2.46 15.64
CA LYS A 133 -16.89 1.56 16.73
C LYS A 133 -16.34 0.15 16.51
N ILE A 134 -16.58 -0.46 15.33
CA ILE A 134 -16.19 -1.85 15.06
C ILE A 134 -14.66 -2.02 14.99
N LEU A 135 -13.91 -1.02 14.51
CA LEU A 135 -12.45 -1.05 14.46
C LEU A 135 -11.78 -1.13 15.85
N ASN A 136 -12.50 -0.73 16.90
CA ASN A 136 -12.05 -0.80 18.29
C ASN A 136 -12.55 -2.04 19.05
N MET A 137 -13.29 -2.96 18.40
CA MET A 137 -13.80 -4.17 19.02
C MET A 137 -12.74 -5.29 19.04
N PRO A 138 -12.76 -6.19 20.03
CA PRO A 138 -11.86 -7.37 20.07
C PRO A 138 -12.00 -8.27 18.84
N ASN A 139 -13.22 -8.42 18.32
CA ASN A 139 -13.56 -9.21 17.13
C ASN A 139 -13.70 -8.36 15.87
N LYS A 140 -12.91 -7.30 15.74
CA LYS A 140 -13.00 -6.32 14.64
C LYS A 140 -12.96 -6.94 13.24
N GLU A 141 -12.18 -7.98 13.03
CA GLU A 141 -12.06 -8.62 11.71
C GLU A 141 -13.39 -9.23 11.27
N GLU A 142 -14.07 -9.94 12.16
CA GLU A 142 -15.39 -10.49 11.91
C GLU A 142 -16.43 -9.38 11.67
N MET A 143 -16.43 -8.37 12.53
CA MET A 143 -17.37 -7.26 12.44
C MET A 143 -17.19 -6.43 11.16
N VAL A 144 -15.96 -6.20 10.76
CA VAL A 144 -15.62 -5.53 9.49
C VAL A 144 -16.14 -6.35 8.32
N ASN A 145 -15.89 -7.65 8.29
CA ASN A 145 -16.34 -8.53 7.22
C ASN A 145 -17.88 -8.60 7.11
N LEU A 146 -18.58 -8.66 8.24
CA LEU A 146 -20.05 -8.62 8.25
C LEU A 146 -20.59 -7.29 7.73
N TYR A 147 -20.00 -6.19 8.15
CA TYR A 147 -20.39 -4.86 7.68
C TYR A 147 -20.11 -4.69 6.17
N VAL A 148 -18.94 -5.09 5.72
CA VAL A 148 -18.55 -5.00 4.30
C VAL A 148 -19.46 -5.88 3.44
N LYS A 149 -19.80 -7.10 3.89
CA LYS A 149 -20.80 -7.95 3.21
C LYS A 149 -22.11 -7.22 2.98
N GLN A 150 -22.64 -6.57 4.02
CA GLN A 150 -23.89 -5.79 3.93
C GLN A 150 -23.74 -4.59 3.01
N LEU A 151 -22.63 -3.88 3.11
CA LEU A 151 -22.36 -2.67 2.35
C LEU A 151 -22.32 -2.92 0.83
N TYR A 152 -21.77 -4.07 0.40
CA TYR A 152 -21.76 -4.47 -1.01
C TYR A 152 -23.03 -5.23 -1.45
N GLY A 153 -23.87 -5.62 -0.50
CA GLY A 153 -25.09 -6.36 -0.79
C GLY A 153 -24.88 -7.79 -1.28
N PHE A 154 -23.76 -8.44 -0.88
CA PHE A 154 -23.49 -9.81 -1.29
C PHE A 154 -24.49 -10.82 -0.75
N SER A 155 -24.98 -11.70 -1.60
CA SER A 155 -25.73 -12.89 -1.22
C SER A 155 -24.88 -13.85 -0.38
N TYR A 156 -25.53 -14.89 0.15
CA TYR A 156 -24.82 -15.91 0.91
C TYR A 156 -23.78 -16.65 0.03
N ASP A 157 -24.15 -17.06 -1.16
CA ASP A 157 -23.32 -17.85 -2.06
C ASP A 157 -22.11 -17.04 -2.58
N GLU A 158 -22.33 -15.76 -2.92
CA GLU A 158 -21.24 -14.84 -3.32
C GLU A 158 -20.26 -14.63 -2.18
N TRP A 159 -20.77 -14.45 -0.96
CA TRP A 159 -19.94 -14.27 0.21
C TRP A 159 -19.11 -15.52 0.53
N GLU A 160 -19.73 -16.69 0.50
CA GLU A 160 -19.03 -17.97 0.68
C GLU A 160 -17.92 -18.14 -0.37
N TYR A 161 -18.20 -17.84 -1.63
CA TYR A 161 -17.20 -17.88 -2.70
C TYR A 161 -16.02 -16.94 -2.43
N ILE A 162 -16.29 -15.68 -2.03
CA ILE A 162 -15.25 -14.69 -1.72
C ILE A 162 -14.36 -15.15 -0.56
N THR A 163 -14.98 -15.62 0.54
CA THR A 163 -14.25 -15.98 1.78
C THR A 163 -13.51 -17.31 1.68
N THR A 164 -13.94 -18.21 0.82
CA THR A 164 -13.28 -19.50 0.58
C THR A 164 -12.24 -19.45 -0.52
N TYR A 165 -12.19 -18.37 -1.29
CA TYR A 165 -11.21 -18.20 -2.36
C TYR A 165 -9.78 -18.25 -1.80
N ARG A 166 -8.97 -19.17 -2.32
CA ARG A 166 -7.56 -19.35 -1.97
C ARG A 166 -6.72 -19.29 -3.25
N ILE A 167 -5.49 -18.79 -3.11
CA ILE A 167 -4.45 -18.85 -4.14
C ILE A 167 -3.58 -20.09 -3.90
#